data_6656ee467ad7d175cd2c18560e494b3c
#
_entry.id   6656ee467ad7d175cd2c18560e494b3c
#
_cell.length_a   1.000
_cell.length_b   1.000
_cell.length_c   1.000
_cell.angle_alpha   90.00
_cell.angle_beta   90.00
_cell.angle_gamma   90.00
#
_symmetry.space_group_name_H-M   'P 1'
#
loop_
_entity.id
_entity.type
_entity.pdbx_description
1 polymer ?
#
loop_
_entity_poly.entity_id
_entity_poly.type
_entity_poly.pdbx_seq_one_letter_code
_entity_poly.pdbx_strand_id
1 'polypeptide(L)'
;MNPDLSRLRPYPFERLARLLEDASPPDLEAINLAIGEPRHAAPEHVAARLAAHLGGLSRYPTTRGEPALRAALAAWASRRYGLVPELDPERHVLPLNGSREGLFAFAQCVIDRSARPLVLMPNPFYQIYEGAALLAGAEPWYVNPADPETPAPDFEAVPESVWKRCRLLYLCTPGNPTGTVFEPPLLQRLIERAHEYDFVIASDECYSEIYPDEARPPPGLLQAAAAMGLDDYRRCMVF
;
A
#
# COMPACT_ATOMS: atom_id res chain seq x y z
N MET A 1 16.73 23.32 -6.37
CA MET A 1 15.89 22.45 -5.53
C MET A 1 14.66 22.01 -6.31
N ASN A 2 14.10 20.84 -6.00
CA ASN A 2 12.85 20.40 -6.62
C ASN A 2 11.72 21.39 -6.27
N PRO A 3 11.05 22.02 -7.25
CA PRO A 3 9.99 23.00 -6.98
C PRO A 3 8.77 22.37 -6.30
N ASP A 4 8.56 21.06 -6.48
CA ASP A 4 7.43 20.34 -5.90
C ASP A 4 7.52 20.19 -4.38
N LEU A 5 8.69 20.44 -3.76
CA LEU A 5 8.84 20.45 -2.30
C LEU A 5 7.90 21.47 -1.63
N SER A 6 7.63 22.60 -2.27
CA SER A 6 6.72 23.63 -1.74
C SER A 6 5.24 23.19 -1.72
N ARG A 7 4.89 22.11 -2.43
CA ARG A 7 3.55 21.54 -2.50
C ARG A 7 3.27 20.55 -1.36
N LEU A 8 4.32 20.07 -0.69
CA LEU A 8 4.18 19.16 0.43
C LEU A 8 3.55 19.85 1.63
N ARG A 9 2.65 19.14 2.30
CA ARG A 9 1.98 19.61 3.51
C ARG A 9 2.73 19.11 4.75
N PRO A 10 2.69 19.86 5.88
CA PRO A 10 3.22 19.38 7.15
C PRO A 10 2.59 18.05 7.55
N TYR A 11 3.38 17.22 8.21
CA TYR A 11 2.93 15.92 8.70
C TYR A 11 1.68 16.06 9.61
N PRO A 12 0.60 15.27 9.39
CA PRO A 12 -0.66 15.46 10.11
C PRO A 12 -0.54 15.41 11.64
N PHE A 13 0.33 14.55 12.17
CA PHE A 13 0.55 14.46 13.60
C PHE A 13 1.28 15.67 14.18
N GLU A 14 2.16 16.34 13.42
CA GLU A 14 2.73 17.61 13.84
C GLU A 14 1.68 18.72 13.92
N ARG A 15 0.75 18.73 12.96
CA ARG A 15 -0.39 19.65 13.01
C ARG A 15 -1.26 19.39 14.20
N LEU A 16 -1.58 18.11 14.49
CA LEU A 16 -2.36 17.71 15.66
C LEU A 16 -1.65 18.12 16.95
N ALA A 17 -0.34 17.86 17.07
CA ALA A 17 0.44 18.26 18.24
C ALA A 17 0.36 19.76 18.49
N ARG A 18 0.50 20.59 17.45
CA ARG A 18 0.37 22.06 17.56
C ARG A 18 -1.05 22.49 17.99
N LEU A 19 -2.11 21.82 17.49
CA LEU A 19 -3.49 22.12 17.89
C LEU A 19 -3.76 21.77 19.36
N LEU A 20 -3.02 20.82 19.90
CA LEU A 20 -3.16 20.35 21.28
C LEU A 20 -2.16 21.01 22.25
N GLU A 21 -1.28 21.89 21.77
CA GLU A 21 -0.20 22.51 22.58
C GLU A 21 -0.73 23.26 23.80
N ASP A 22 -1.86 23.95 23.66
CA ASP A 22 -2.51 24.71 24.75
C ASP A 22 -3.65 23.92 25.43
N ALA A 23 -3.86 22.67 25.08
CA ALA A 23 -4.91 21.87 25.67
C ALA A 23 -4.52 21.36 27.05
N SER A 24 -5.38 21.61 28.03
CA SER A 24 -5.23 21.06 29.40
C SER A 24 -6.16 19.85 29.55
N PRO A 25 -5.64 18.61 29.44
CA PRO A 25 -6.49 17.43 29.64
C PRO A 25 -6.99 17.35 31.08
N PRO A 26 -8.16 16.70 31.31
CA PRO A 26 -8.62 16.41 32.64
C PRO A 26 -7.66 15.46 33.39
N ASP A 27 -7.69 15.46 34.70
CA ASP A 27 -6.90 14.55 35.54
C ASP A 27 -7.50 13.12 35.52
N LEU A 28 -7.37 12.48 34.35
CA LEU A 28 -7.80 11.11 34.08
C LEU A 28 -6.64 10.35 33.42
N GLU A 29 -6.63 9.04 33.58
CA GLU A 29 -5.68 8.18 32.89
C GLU A 29 -5.84 8.34 31.39
N ALA A 30 -4.73 8.70 30.67
CA ALA A 30 -4.75 8.92 29.23
C ALA A 30 -4.85 7.60 28.46
N ILE A 31 -5.86 7.47 27.60
CA ILE A 31 -6.00 6.36 26.66
C ILE A 31 -5.57 6.85 25.28
N ASN A 32 -4.38 6.45 24.85
CA ASN A 32 -3.84 6.87 23.56
C ASN A 32 -4.36 5.98 22.43
N LEU A 33 -5.24 6.56 21.59
CA LEU A 33 -5.78 5.93 20.38
C LEU A 33 -5.30 6.62 19.08
N ALA A 34 -4.29 7.48 19.17
CA ALA A 34 -3.84 8.29 18.04
C ALA A 34 -3.09 7.47 16.97
N ILE A 35 -2.38 6.42 17.39
CA ILE A 35 -1.60 5.57 16.49
C ILE A 35 -2.08 4.12 16.64
N GLY A 36 -2.51 3.53 15.52
CA GLY A 36 -2.86 2.10 15.45
C GLY A 36 -1.58 1.26 15.32
N GLU A 37 -1.08 0.78 16.45
CA GLU A 37 0.07 -0.13 16.50
C GLU A 37 -0.22 -1.35 17.37
N PRO A 38 0.23 -2.56 16.98
CA PRO A 38 0.16 -3.73 17.84
C PRO A 38 1.03 -3.53 19.08
N ARG A 39 0.44 -3.73 20.28
CA ARG A 39 1.19 -3.63 21.54
C ARG A 39 1.46 -4.98 22.19
N HIS A 40 1.11 -6.07 21.53
CA HIS A 40 1.44 -7.42 21.97
C HIS A 40 2.96 -7.67 21.82
N ALA A 41 3.51 -8.43 22.75
CA ALA A 41 4.92 -8.84 22.64
C ALA A 41 5.14 -9.64 21.34
N ALA A 42 6.27 -9.39 20.68
CA ALA A 42 6.66 -10.21 19.55
C ALA A 42 6.85 -11.68 19.96
N PRO A 43 6.48 -12.65 19.12
CA PRO A 43 6.69 -14.06 19.45
C PRO A 43 8.16 -14.35 19.76
N GLU A 44 8.43 -15.09 20.85
CA GLU A 44 9.80 -15.38 21.31
C GLU A 44 10.68 -16.02 20.24
N HIS A 45 10.09 -16.88 19.38
CA HIS A 45 10.85 -17.53 18.31
C HIS A 45 11.39 -16.52 17.28
N VAL A 46 10.77 -15.37 17.08
CA VAL A 46 11.25 -14.32 16.15
C VAL A 46 12.56 -13.73 16.69
N ALA A 47 12.58 -13.34 17.97
CA ALA A 47 13.77 -12.80 18.61
C ALA A 47 14.92 -13.85 18.62
N ALA A 48 14.61 -15.11 18.95
CA ALA A 48 15.57 -16.19 18.97
C ALA A 48 16.18 -16.47 17.58
N ARG A 49 15.35 -16.44 16.52
CA ARG A 49 15.83 -16.61 15.14
C ARG A 49 16.73 -15.45 14.70
N LEU A 50 16.35 -14.22 15.03
CA LEU A 50 17.18 -13.04 14.74
C LEU A 50 18.56 -13.18 15.42
N ALA A 51 18.60 -13.49 16.71
CA ALA A 51 19.82 -13.66 17.46
C ALA A 51 20.72 -14.77 16.87
N ALA A 52 20.13 -15.91 16.47
CA ALA A 52 20.87 -17.02 15.86
C ALA A 52 21.49 -16.70 14.49
N HIS A 53 21.02 -15.63 13.81
CA HIS A 53 21.47 -15.27 12.46
C HIS A 53 22.24 -13.94 12.39
N LEU A 54 22.62 -13.35 13.52
CA LEU A 54 23.40 -12.11 13.58
C LEU A 54 24.72 -12.17 12.78
N GLY A 55 25.31 -13.36 12.64
CA GLY A 55 26.50 -13.54 11.78
C GLY A 55 26.30 -13.14 10.31
N GLY A 56 25.05 -13.08 9.84
CA GLY A 56 24.70 -12.59 8.51
C GLY A 56 25.01 -11.11 8.28
N LEU A 57 25.10 -10.30 9.36
CA LEU A 57 25.41 -8.88 9.29
C LEU A 57 26.81 -8.57 8.73
N SER A 58 27.69 -9.57 8.66
CA SER A 58 29.02 -9.42 8.04
C SER A 58 29.00 -9.36 6.51
N ARG A 59 27.86 -9.62 5.87
CA ARG A 59 27.74 -9.62 4.42
C ARG A 59 26.93 -8.42 3.93
N TYR A 60 27.40 -7.82 2.83
CA TYR A 60 26.64 -6.79 2.13
C TYR A 60 25.41 -7.45 1.46
N PRO A 61 24.20 -6.88 1.64
CA PRO A 61 22.99 -7.46 1.04
C PRO A 61 23.01 -7.34 -0.47
N THR A 62 22.42 -8.32 -1.16
CA THR A 62 22.25 -8.25 -2.61
C THR A 62 21.10 -7.31 -2.99
N THR A 63 21.19 -6.66 -4.14
CA THR A 63 20.15 -5.73 -4.64
C THR A 63 18.78 -6.41 -4.79
N ARG A 64 18.77 -7.69 -5.16
CA ARG A 64 17.55 -8.48 -5.34
C ARG A 64 17.02 -9.11 -4.05
N GLY A 65 17.73 -8.98 -2.95
CA GLY A 65 17.46 -9.68 -1.70
C GLY A 65 17.88 -11.15 -1.73
N GLU A 66 17.90 -11.78 -0.57
CA GLU A 66 18.29 -13.17 -0.42
C GLU A 66 17.32 -14.13 -1.12
N PRO A 67 17.80 -15.10 -1.91
CA PRO A 67 16.93 -16.03 -2.64
C PRO A 67 15.98 -16.81 -1.72
N ALA A 68 16.46 -17.21 -0.53
CA ALA A 68 15.63 -17.92 0.45
C ALA A 68 14.48 -17.05 0.97
N LEU A 69 14.69 -15.75 1.16
CA LEU A 69 13.63 -14.82 1.56
C LEU A 69 12.60 -14.67 0.44
N ARG A 70 13.04 -14.46 -0.81
CA ARG A 70 12.14 -14.35 -1.96
C ARG A 70 11.28 -15.60 -2.15
N ALA A 71 11.91 -16.79 -2.02
CA ALA A 71 11.20 -18.06 -2.09
C ALA A 71 10.16 -18.21 -0.97
N ALA A 72 10.51 -17.81 0.26
CA ALA A 72 9.58 -17.86 1.39
C ALA A 72 8.39 -16.91 1.21
N LEU A 73 8.63 -15.70 0.71
CA LEU A 73 7.57 -14.72 0.41
C LEU A 73 6.67 -15.21 -0.72
N ALA A 74 7.23 -15.72 -1.81
CA ALA A 74 6.47 -16.29 -2.92
C ALA A 74 5.56 -17.44 -2.46
N ALA A 75 6.12 -18.38 -1.70
CA ALA A 75 5.38 -19.53 -1.18
C ALA A 75 4.29 -19.11 -0.19
N TRP A 76 4.56 -18.11 0.67
CA TRP A 76 3.55 -17.58 1.59
C TRP A 76 2.40 -16.94 0.84
N ALA A 77 2.68 -16.01 -0.08
CA ALA A 77 1.65 -15.30 -0.83
C ALA A 77 0.82 -16.27 -1.70
N SER A 78 1.48 -17.25 -2.34
CA SER A 78 0.78 -18.26 -3.16
C SER A 78 -0.21 -19.06 -2.33
N ARG A 79 0.19 -19.51 -1.13
CA ARG A 79 -0.74 -20.22 -0.21
C ARG A 79 -1.83 -19.30 0.32
N ARG A 80 -1.47 -18.09 0.75
CA ARG A 80 -2.39 -17.13 1.38
C ARG A 80 -3.52 -16.74 0.45
N TYR A 81 -3.23 -16.53 -0.81
CA TYR A 81 -4.19 -16.08 -1.82
C TYR A 81 -4.63 -17.19 -2.79
N GLY A 82 -4.18 -18.44 -2.60
CA GLY A 82 -4.55 -19.56 -3.45
C GLY A 82 -4.13 -19.38 -4.91
N LEU A 83 -2.93 -18.82 -5.14
CA LEU A 83 -2.47 -18.51 -6.50
C LEU A 83 -2.05 -19.77 -7.27
N VAL A 84 -2.56 -19.92 -8.50
CA VAL A 84 -2.22 -21.01 -9.42
C VAL A 84 -2.03 -20.39 -10.81
N PRO A 85 -0.81 -20.49 -11.42
CA PRO A 85 0.41 -21.07 -10.87
C PRO A 85 0.95 -20.31 -9.65
N GLU A 86 1.81 -20.95 -8.86
CA GLU A 86 2.49 -20.26 -7.74
C GLU A 86 3.41 -19.14 -8.26
N LEU A 87 3.65 -18.14 -7.39
CA LEU A 87 4.55 -17.04 -7.72
C LEU A 87 5.99 -17.53 -7.94
N ASP A 88 6.60 -17.11 -9.04
CA ASP A 88 8.02 -17.30 -9.29
C ASP A 88 8.84 -16.29 -8.45
N PRO A 89 9.66 -16.74 -7.48
CA PRO A 89 10.44 -15.86 -6.62
C PRO A 89 11.47 -15.01 -7.39
N GLU A 90 11.87 -15.43 -8.60
CA GLU A 90 12.82 -14.69 -9.42
C GLU A 90 12.16 -13.56 -10.25
N ARG A 91 10.87 -13.66 -10.49
CA ARG A 91 10.14 -12.72 -11.34
C ARG A 91 9.18 -11.82 -10.56
N HIS A 92 8.55 -12.36 -9.50
CA HIS A 92 7.40 -11.72 -8.86
C HIS A 92 7.71 -11.14 -7.49
N VAL A 93 8.91 -11.38 -6.92
CA VAL A 93 9.22 -10.95 -5.56
C VAL A 93 10.49 -10.11 -5.51
N LEU A 94 10.36 -8.94 -4.90
CA LEU A 94 11.49 -8.05 -4.60
C LEU A 94 11.39 -7.59 -3.14
N PRO A 95 12.26 -8.06 -2.23
CA PRO A 95 12.32 -7.58 -0.86
C PRO A 95 12.68 -6.10 -0.76
N LEU A 96 12.01 -5.40 0.13
CA LEU A 96 12.20 -3.99 0.42
C LEU A 96 12.54 -3.77 1.90
N ASN A 97 13.16 -2.65 2.22
CA ASN A 97 13.45 -2.24 3.59
C ASN A 97 12.26 -1.58 4.31
N GLY A 98 11.07 -1.68 3.72
CA GLY A 98 9.82 -1.16 4.25
C GLY A 98 8.87 -0.81 3.12
N SER A 99 7.57 -1.06 3.33
CA SER A 99 6.53 -0.77 2.33
C SER A 99 6.38 0.74 2.09
N ARG A 100 6.57 1.58 3.12
CA ARG A 100 6.55 3.05 2.97
C ARG A 100 7.56 3.52 1.91
N GLU A 101 8.81 3.09 2.04
CA GLU A 101 9.89 3.43 1.11
C GLU A 101 9.64 2.83 -0.27
N GLY A 102 9.10 1.62 -0.30
CA GLY A 102 8.70 0.95 -1.54
C GLY A 102 7.62 1.71 -2.29
N LEU A 103 6.53 2.07 -1.63
CA LEU A 103 5.42 2.84 -2.19
C LEU A 103 5.90 4.20 -2.73
N PHE A 104 6.77 4.88 -1.97
CA PHE A 104 7.37 6.14 -2.41
C PHE A 104 8.24 5.95 -3.66
N ALA A 105 9.18 5.01 -3.61
CA ALA A 105 10.12 4.75 -4.71
C ALA A 105 9.42 4.27 -5.97
N PHE A 106 8.35 3.49 -5.83
CA PHE A 106 7.59 2.97 -6.96
C PHE A 106 6.99 4.06 -7.82
N ALA A 107 6.42 5.12 -7.22
CA ALA A 107 5.94 6.26 -7.97
C ALA A 107 7.05 6.93 -8.79
N GLN A 108 8.27 7.02 -8.24
CA GLN A 108 9.42 7.60 -8.96
C GLN A 108 9.83 6.75 -10.17
N CYS A 109 9.55 5.45 -10.15
CA CYS A 109 9.84 4.54 -11.26
C CYS A 109 8.76 4.56 -12.36
N VAL A 110 7.49 4.76 -11.97
CA VAL A 110 6.33 4.61 -12.87
C VAL A 110 5.96 5.93 -13.57
N ILE A 111 6.19 7.08 -12.90
CA ILE A 111 5.68 8.37 -13.36
C ILE A 111 6.61 9.03 -14.37
N ASP A 112 6.09 9.24 -15.58
CA ASP A 112 6.67 10.19 -16.54
C ASP A 112 6.05 11.58 -16.34
N ARG A 113 6.80 12.46 -15.69
CA ARG A 113 6.36 13.83 -15.37
C ARG A 113 6.06 14.71 -16.60
N SER A 114 6.60 14.35 -17.77
CA SER A 114 6.40 15.12 -19.01
C SER A 114 4.97 15.02 -19.55
N ALA A 115 4.26 13.93 -19.22
CA ALA A 115 2.91 13.63 -19.68
C ALA A 115 1.79 14.28 -18.84
N ARG A 116 2.11 15.09 -17.83
CA ARG A 116 1.16 15.64 -16.84
C ARG A 116 0.26 14.55 -16.23
N PRO A 117 0.88 13.52 -15.66
CA PRO A 117 0.17 12.35 -15.18
C PRO A 117 -0.67 12.66 -13.94
N LEU A 118 -1.70 11.84 -13.72
CA LEU A 118 -2.44 11.77 -12.46
C LEU A 118 -2.02 10.53 -11.68
N VAL A 119 -1.97 10.68 -10.36
CA VAL A 119 -1.90 9.56 -9.42
C VAL A 119 -3.19 9.56 -8.62
N LEU A 120 -3.97 8.50 -8.76
CA LEU A 120 -5.23 8.32 -8.05
C LEU A 120 -4.98 7.66 -6.70
N MET A 121 -5.75 8.08 -5.69
CA MET A 121 -5.71 7.49 -4.36
C MET A 121 -7.06 7.63 -3.67
N PRO A 122 -7.50 6.66 -2.84
CA PRO A 122 -8.70 6.80 -2.02
C PRO A 122 -8.56 7.99 -1.05
N ASN A 123 -9.67 8.58 -0.64
CA ASN A 123 -9.70 9.62 0.38
C ASN A 123 -10.67 9.21 1.50
N PRO A 124 -10.22 9.11 2.75
CA PRO A 124 -8.87 9.42 3.25
C PRO A 124 -7.79 8.42 2.79
N PHE A 125 -6.53 8.85 2.86
CA PHE A 125 -5.38 8.10 2.33
C PHE A 125 -4.19 8.12 3.29
N TYR A 126 -3.26 7.19 3.08
CA TYR A 126 -1.96 7.24 3.74
C TYR A 126 -1.09 8.30 3.08
N GLN A 127 -0.59 9.25 3.88
CA GLN A 127 0.08 10.47 3.41
C GLN A 127 1.23 10.24 2.42
N ILE A 128 1.88 9.07 2.47
CA ILE A 128 3.00 8.77 1.57
C ILE A 128 2.59 8.79 0.10
N TYR A 129 1.34 8.44 -0.23
CA TYR A 129 0.86 8.40 -1.61
C TYR A 129 0.86 9.79 -2.25
N GLU A 130 0.35 10.80 -1.52
CA GLU A 130 0.35 12.19 -1.98
C GLU A 130 1.78 12.71 -2.16
N GLY A 131 2.64 12.50 -1.15
CA GLY A 131 4.04 12.90 -1.20
C GLY A 131 4.81 12.26 -2.35
N ALA A 132 4.60 10.95 -2.58
CA ALA A 132 5.20 10.22 -3.68
C ALA A 132 4.75 10.76 -5.05
N ALA A 133 3.44 11.01 -5.21
CA ALA A 133 2.87 11.58 -6.44
C ALA A 133 3.46 12.96 -6.74
N LEU A 134 3.44 13.87 -5.77
CA LEU A 134 3.94 15.24 -5.93
C LEU A 134 5.41 15.27 -6.30
N LEU A 135 6.27 14.53 -5.57
CA LEU A 135 7.71 14.53 -5.82
C LEU A 135 8.10 13.78 -7.10
N ALA A 136 7.28 12.85 -7.58
CA ALA A 136 7.42 12.27 -8.91
C ALA A 136 7.02 13.25 -10.03
N GLY A 137 6.38 14.38 -9.69
CA GLY A 137 5.91 15.37 -10.66
C GLY A 137 4.53 15.08 -11.23
N ALA A 138 3.74 14.26 -10.56
CA ALA A 138 2.35 14.00 -10.87
C ALA A 138 1.40 14.94 -10.09
N GLU A 139 0.15 14.94 -10.51
CA GLU A 139 -0.94 15.60 -9.80
C GLU A 139 -1.77 14.55 -9.05
N PRO A 140 -1.94 14.67 -7.73
CA PRO A 140 -2.80 13.77 -6.97
C PRO A 140 -4.27 13.97 -7.36
N TRP A 141 -4.99 12.86 -7.50
CA TRP A 141 -6.44 12.85 -7.65
C TRP A 141 -7.06 11.99 -6.55
N TYR A 142 -7.94 12.61 -5.76
CA TYR A 142 -8.54 11.96 -4.61
C TYR A 142 -9.89 11.36 -4.99
N VAL A 143 -10.02 10.05 -4.80
CA VAL A 143 -11.28 9.32 -5.00
C VAL A 143 -12.05 9.37 -3.69
N ASN A 144 -13.05 10.24 -3.63
CA ASN A 144 -13.87 10.44 -2.45
C ASN A 144 -14.95 9.35 -2.34
N PRO A 145 -15.46 9.06 -1.14
CA PRO A 145 -16.64 8.23 -0.98
C PRO A 145 -17.87 8.94 -1.56
N ALA A 146 -18.80 8.15 -2.09
CA ALA A 146 -20.10 8.68 -2.58
C ALA A 146 -20.97 9.19 -1.42
N ASP A 147 -20.87 8.55 -0.27
CA ASP A 147 -21.58 8.86 0.95
C ASP A 147 -20.59 9.07 2.10
N PRO A 148 -20.63 10.20 2.83
CA PRO A 148 -19.76 10.45 3.97
C PRO A 148 -19.87 9.39 5.10
N GLU A 149 -21.01 8.72 5.22
CA GLU A 149 -21.22 7.65 6.19
C GLU A 149 -20.59 6.31 5.75
N THR A 150 -20.23 6.20 4.47
CA THR A 150 -19.63 4.99 3.91
C THR A 150 -18.21 5.30 3.47
N PRO A 151 -17.16 4.84 4.17
CA PRO A 151 -15.79 5.25 3.90
C PRO A 151 -15.17 4.63 2.63
N ALA A 152 -15.95 3.91 1.84
CA ALA A 152 -15.48 3.28 0.61
C ALA A 152 -15.37 4.31 -0.53
N PRO A 153 -14.22 4.41 -1.23
CA PRO A 153 -14.05 5.33 -2.34
C PRO A 153 -14.95 4.95 -3.53
N ASP A 154 -15.55 5.95 -4.17
CA ASP A 154 -16.39 5.77 -5.35
C ASP A 154 -15.56 5.85 -6.63
N PHE A 155 -15.05 4.71 -7.09
CA PHE A 155 -14.30 4.62 -8.34
C PHE A 155 -15.19 4.76 -9.59
N GLU A 156 -16.49 4.54 -9.48
CA GLU A 156 -17.41 4.69 -10.61
C GLU A 156 -17.69 6.16 -10.92
N ALA A 157 -17.58 7.04 -9.93
CA ALA A 157 -17.71 8.49 -10.14
C ALA A 157 -16.47 9.13 -10.78
N VAL A 158 -15.35 8.40 -10.94
CA VAL A 158 -14.13 8.93 -11.54
C VAL A 158 -14.34 9.16 -13.04
N PRO A 159 -14.22 10.40 -13.55
CA PRO A 159 -14.43 10.70 -14.97
C PRO A 159 -13.44 9.96 -15.88
N GLU A 160 -13.88 9.61 -17.07
CA GLU A 160 -13.03 8.97 -18.09
C GLU A 160 -11.78 9.80 -18.42
N SER A 161 -11.91 11.12 -18.46
CA SER A 161 -10.79 12.05 -18.70
C SER A 161 -9.69 11.95 -17.64
N VAL A 162 -10.06 11.56 -16.41
CA VAL A 162 -9.14 11.32 -15.30
C VAL A 162 -8.44 9.97 -15.51
N TRP A 163 -9.19 8.91 -15.84
CA TRP A 163 -8.62 7.59 -16.13
C TRP A 163 -7.59 7.66 -17.28
N LYS A 164 -7.85 8.40 -18.35
CA LYS A 164 -6.93 8.60 -19.48
C LYS A 164 -5.59 9.23 -19.08
N ARG A 165 -5.57 10.01 -18.02
CA ARG A 165 -4.36 10.63 -17.48
C ARG A 165 -3.75 9.85 -16.32
N CYS A 166 -4.45 8.88 -15.77
CA CYS A 166 -3.96 8.03 -14.69
C CYS A 166 -2.70 7.27 -15.13
N ARG A 167 -1.68 7.20 -14.28
CA ARG A 167 -0.49 6.38 -14.48
C ARG A 167 -0.22 5.47 -13.30
N LEU A 168 -0.75 5.84 -12.14
CA LEU A 168 -0.63 5.05 -10.92
C LEU A 168 -1.92 5.21 -10.11
N LEU A 169 -2.46 4.10 -9.65
CA LEU A 169 -3.54 4.04 -8.68
C LEU A 169 -2.99 3.40 -7.40
N TYR A 170 -2.97 4.16 -6.31
CA TYR A 170 -2.75 3.60 -4.98
C TYR A 170 -4.06 3.05 -4.43
N LEU A 171 -3.99 1.84 -3.87
CA LEU A 171 -5.06 1.24 -3.07
C LEU A 171 -4.50 0.93 -1.67
N CYS A 172 -5.38 0.85 -0.68
CA CYS A 172 -5.06 0.33 0.63
C CYS A 172 -6.20 -0.59 1.06
N THR A 173 -5.91 -1.89 1.23
CA THR A 173 -6.92 -2.89 1.57
C THR A 173 -6.34 -4.01 2.43
N PRO A 174 -6.78 -4.12 3.70
CA PRO A 174 -7.69 -3.25 4.45
C PRO A 174 -7.19 -1.80 4.56
N GLY A 175 -8.10 -0.83 4.50
CA GLY A 175 -7.79 0.59 4.35
C GLY A 175 -7.30 1.28 5.62
N ASN A 176 -6.29 2.11 5.49
CA ASN A 176 -5.87 3.06 6.52
C ASN A 176 -6.36 4.47 6.15
N PRO A 177 -7.21 5.15 6.96
CA PRO A 177 -7.64 4.78 8.33
C PRO A 177 -9.00 4.05 8.40
N THR A 178 -9.64 3.71 7.28
CA THR A 178 -11.07 3.36 7.22
C THR A 178 -11.38 1.91 7.59
N GLY A 179 -10.40 1.00 7.51
CA GLY A 179 -10.63 -0.43 7.64
C GLY A 179 -11.38 -1.06 6.44
N THR A 180 -11.64 -0.29 5.38
CA THR A 180 -12.38 -0.77 4.20
C THR A 180 -11.62 -1.90 3.51
N VAL A 181 -12.31 -3.01 3.25
CA VAL A 181 -11.81 -4.12 2.46
C VAL A 181 -12.42 -4.04 1.06
N PHE A 182 -11.57 -4.11 0.04
CA PHE A 182 -12.05 -4.15 -1.34
C PHE A 182 -12.31 -5.59 -1.76
N GLU A 183 -13.56 -5.85 -2.12
CA GLU A 183 -13.99 -7.19 -2.56
C GLU A 183 -13.48 -7.51 -3.98
N PRO A 184 -13.29 -8.79 -4.33
CA PRO A 184 -12.74 -9.21 -5.61
C PRO A 184 -13.41 -8.59 -6.84
N PRO A 185 -14.75 -8.41 -6.91
CA PRO A 185 -15.37 -7.79 -8.09
C PRO A 185 -14.93 -6.34 -8.33
N LEU A 186 -14.66 -5.58 -7.27
CA LEU A 186 -14.13 -4.22 -7.40
C LEU A 186 -12.66 -4.25 -7.87
N LEU A 187 -11.83 -5.09 -7.26
CA LEU A 187 -10.42 -5.23 -7.65
C LEU A 187 -10.31 -5.66 -9.13
N GLN A 188 -11.14 -6.59 -9.59
CA GLN A 188 -11.18 -7.03 -10.98
C GLN A 188 -11.53 -5.88 -11.94
N ARG A 189 -12.56 -5.08 -11.63
CA ARG A 189 -12.89 -3.89 -12.44
C ARG A 189 -11.75 -2.87 -12.49
N LEU A 190 -11.03 -2.67 -11.39
CA LEU A 190 -9.88 -1.76 -11.37
C LEU A 190 -8.70 -2.31 -12.19
N ILE A 191 -8.49 -3.63 -12.19
CA ILE A 191 -7.50 -4.30 -13.05
C ILE A 191 -7.89 -4.14 -14.53
N GLU A 192 -9.16 -4.32 -14.90
CA GLU A 192 -9.66 -4.08 -16.26
C GLU A 192 -9.37 -2.63 -16.70
N ARG A 193 -9.68 -1.64 -15.85
CA ARG A 193 -9.36 -0.23 -16.12
C ARG A 193 -7.86 0.01 -16.23
N ALA A 194 -7.03 -0.66 -15.44
CA ALA A 194 -5.59 -0.54 -15.52
C ALA A 194 -5.05 -1.02 -16.89
N HIS A 195 -5.65 -2.06 -17.44
CA HIS A 195 -5.33 -2.54 -18.80
C HIS A 195 -5.86 -1.60 -19.89
N GLU A 196 -7.11 -1.11 -19.73
CA GLU A 196 -7.76 -0.22 -20.69
C GLU A 196 -7.05 1.13 -20.82
N TYR A 197 -6.67 1.75 -19.69
CA TYR A 197 -6.12 3.11 -19.64
C TYR A 197 -4.60 3.17 -19.43
N ASP A 198 -3.92 2.02 -19.40
CA ASP A 198 -2.46 1.92 -19.34
C ASP A 198 -1.85 2.54 -18.07
N PHE A 199 -2.37 2.19 -16.90
CA PHE A 199 -1.79 2.55 -15.61
C PHE A 199 -1.42 1.32 -14.77
N VAL A 200 -0.73 1.53 -13.65
CA VAL A 200 -0.37 0.47 -12.70
C VAL A 200 -1.13 0.66 -11.39
N ILE A 201 -1.53 -0.43 -10.76
CA ILE A 201 -2.10 -0.43 -9.41
C ILE A 201 -0.99 -0.80 -8.42
N ALA A 202 -0.81 0.05 -7.40
CA ALA A 202 0.00 -0.22 -6.23
C ALA A 202 -0.91 -0.46 -5.03
N SER A 203 -1.10 -1.71 -4.66
CA SER A 203 -1.95 -2.12 -3.54
C SER A 203 -1.12 -2.25 -2.28
N ASP A 204 -1.39 -1.39 -1.31
CA ASP A 204 -0.83 -1.45 0.04
C ASP A 204 -1.70 -2.40 0.87
N GLU A 205 -1.19 -3.62 1.08
CA GLU A 205 -1.89 -4.72 1.75
C GLU A 205 -1.25 -5.04 3.11
N CYS A 206 -0.57 -4.06 3.73
CA CYS A 206 0.16 -4.26 4.98
C CYS A 206 -0.73 -4.71 6.17
N TYR A 207 -2.06 -4.61 6.05
CA TYR A 207 -3.03 -5.07 7.05
C TYR A 207 -3.73 -6.38 6.68
N SER A 208 -3.30 -7.07 5.63
CA SER A 208 -3.95 -8.28 5.11
C SER A 208 -4.05 -9.45 6.10
N GLU A 209 -3.21 -9.44 7.14
CA GLU A 209 -3.20 -10.46 8.21
C GLU A 209 -3.86 -9.96 9.52
N ILE A 210 -4.51 -8.80 9.49
CA ILE A 210 -5.22 -8.24 10.66
C ILE A 210 -6.73 -8.29 10.39
N TYR A 211 -7.36 -9.40 10.75
CA TYR A 211 -8.79 -9.64 10.56
C TYR A 211 -9.37 -10.47 11.71
N PRO A 212 -10.67 -10.29 12.03
CA PRO A 212 -11.29 -10.92 13.22
C PRO A 212 -11.81 -12.35 12.96
N ASP A 213 -11.95 -12.78 11.72
CA ASP A 213 -12.57 -14.05 11.34
C ASP A 213 -11.65 -14.85 10.41
N GLU A 214 -11.01 -15.90 10.94
CA GLU A 214 -10.11 -16.79 10.21
C GLU A 214 -10.75 -17.48 8.99
N ALA A 215 -12.07 -17.58 8.96
CA ALA A 215 -12.78 -18.13 7.82
C ALA A 215 -12.96 -17.13 6.66
N ARG A 216 -12.71 -15.85 6.93
CA ARG A 216 -12.89 -14.76 5.96
C ARG A 216 -11.71 -13.79 5.95
N PRO A 217 -10.51 -14.27 5.57
CA PRO A 217 -9.36 -13.39 5.40
C PRO A 217 -9.62 -12.38 4.26
N PRO A 218 -9.12 -11.13 4.39
CA PRO A 218 -9.27 -10.14 3.33
C PRO A 218 -8.71 -10.64 1.99
N PRO A 219 -9.42 -10.41 0.87
CA PRO A 219 -8.88 -10.71 -0.46
C PRO A 219 -7.75 -9.73 -0.82
N GLY A 220 -6.90 -10.12 -1.77
CA GLY A 220 -5.81 -9.30 -2.27
C GLY A 220 -5.86 -9.08 -3.79
N LEU A 221 -5.10 -8.09 -4.25
CA LEU A 221 -5.03 -7.72 -5.68
C LEU A 221 -4.53 -8.89 -6.54
N LEU A 222 -3.51 -9.63 -6.07
CA LEU A 222 -2.99 -10.79 -6.82
C LEU A 222 -4.02 -11.90 -6.94
N GLN A 223 -4.82 -12.13 -5.89
CA GLN A 223 -5.91 -13.10 -5.95
C GLN A 223 -6.96 -12.72 -7.00
N ALA A 224 -7.32 -11.44 -7.06
CA ALA A 224 -8.26 -10.93 -8.06
C ALA A 224 -7.70 -11.08 -9.48
N ALA A 225 -6.43 -10.77 -9.70
CA ALA A 225 -5.75 -10.93 -10.99
C ALA A 225 -5.68 -12.40 -11.43
N ALA A 226 -5.29 -13.30 -10.53
CA ALA A 226 -5.23 -14.73 -10.81
C ALA A 226 -6.60 -15.32 -11.19
N ALA A 227 -7.67 -14.89 -10.50
CA ALA A 227 -9.05 -15.29 -10.83
C ALA A 227 -9.50 -14.82 -12.23
N MET A 228 -8.85 -13.80 -12.81
CA MET A 228 -9.06 -13.34 -14.18
C MET A 228 -8.17 -14.06 -15.21
N GLY A 229 -7.30 -14.99 -14.77
CA GLY A 229 -6.30 -15.64 -15.62
C GLY A 229 -5.11 -14.76 -15.97
N LEU A 230 -4.85 -13.70 -15.20
CA LEU A 230 -3.74 -12.77 -15.37
C LEU A 230 -2.60 -13.15 -14.43
N ASP A 231 -1.95 -14.27 -14.68
CA ASP A 231 -0.90 -14.87 -13.84
C ASP A 231 0.50 -14.24 -14.02
N ASP A 232 0.65 -13.34 -14.99
CA ASP A 232 1.84 -12.50 -15.16
C ASP A 232 1.80 -11.21 -14.28
N TYR A 233 0.67 -10.97 -13.61
CA TYR A 233 0.40 -9.83 -12.73
C TYR A 233 0.77 -8.46 -13.31
N ARG A 234 0.71 -8.35 -14.60
CA ARG A 234 1.05 -7.15 -15.32
C ARG A 234 0.19 -5.99 -14.85
N ARG A 235 0.57 -4.89 -14.45
CA ARG A 235 -0.19 -3.77 -13.87
C ARG A 235 -0.55 -3.92 -12.39
N CYS A 236 -0.18 -5.02 -11.73
CA CYS A 236 -0.48 -5.24 -10.32
C CYS A 236 0.84 -5.28 -9.53
N MET A 237 0.98 -4.39 -8.55
CA MET A 237 2.06 -4.39 -7.57
C MET A 237 1.45 -4.39 -6.18
N VAL A 238 1.89 -5.29 -5.32
CA VAL A 238 1.43 -5.42 -3.93
C VAL A 238 2.58 -5.14 -2.97
N PHE A 239 2.31 -4.40 -1.91
CA PHE A 239 3.23 -4.01 -0.86
C PHE A 239 2.79 -4.49 0.51
#